data_56557b39e2841f9294186bfc5b7fd13a
#
_entry.id   56557b39e2841f9294186bfc5b7fd13a
#
_cell.length_a   1.000
_cell.length_b   1.000
_cell.length_c   1.000
_cell.angle_alpha   90.00
_cell.angle_beta   90.00
_cell.angle_gamma   90.00
#
_symmetry.space_group_name_H-M   'P 1'
#
loop_
_entity.id
_entity.type
_entity.pdbx_description
1 polymer ?
#
loop_
_entity_poly.entity_id
_entity_poly.type
_entity_poly.pdbx_seq_one_letter_code
_entity_poly.pdbx_strand_id
1 'polypeptide(L)'
;VLTDVGQRIDLLLESPWEDRVTAIEHGLGIGLAPCRAMSHVADVRVLGAIGVVELVWPVDMRGVQPLFVEQGVWVRPFGRLVYLMPPFVIGQDDLAALTQAVVQVVGRLVIDGERCVPAKP
;
A
#
# COMPACT_ATOMS: atom_id res chain seq x y z
N VAL A 1 35.92 -10.54 5.10
CA VAL A 1 34.62 -10.90 5.67
C VAL A 1 34.04 -9.73 6.44
N LEU A 2 34.80 -9.22 7.41
CA LEU A 2 34.31 -8.03 8.11
C LEU A 2 34.18 -6.84 7.17
N THR A 3 35.12 -6.73 6.22
CA THR A 3 35.02 -5.69 5.20
C THR A 3 33.82 -5.91 4.32
N ASP A 4 33.50 -7.15 3.95
CA ASP A 4 32.30 -7.45 3.17
C ASP A 4 31.03 -7.12 3.95
N VAL A 5 31.02 -7.45 5.24
CA VAL A 5 29.88 -7.12 6.10
C VAL A 5 29.76 -5.60 6.21
N GLY A 6 30.87 -4.90 6.39
CA GLY A 6 30.88 -3.45 6.41
C GLY A 6 30.38 -2.85 5.12
N GLN A 7 30.84 -3.38 3.99
CA GLN A 7 30.38 -2.92 2.67
C GLN A 7 28.90 -3.23 2.47
N ARG A 8 28.44 -4.39 2.90
CA ARG A 8 27.00 -4.72 2.80
C ARG A 8 26.14 -3.79 3.64
N ILE A 9 26.62 -3.49 4.85
CA ILE A 9 25.90 -2.55 5.70
C ILE A 9 25.88 -1.17 5.04
N ASP A 10 27.03 -0.73 4.49
CA ASP A 10 27.08 0.54 3.79
C ASP A 10 26.15 0.54 2.57
N LEU A 11 26.14 -0.56 1.80
CA LEU A 11 25.26 -0.67 0.65
C LEU A 11 23.79 -0.69 1.06
N LEU A 12 23.48 -1.30 2.19
CA LEU A 12 22.11 -1.34 2.69
C LEU A 12 21.69 -0.01 3.31
N LEU A 13 22.58 0.65 4.03
CA LEU A 13 22.27 1.87 4.77
C LEU A 13 22.50 3.12 3.95
N GLU A 14 23.45 3.08 3.01
CA GLU A 14 23.80 4.27 2.25
C GLU A 14 23.05 4.32 0.92
N SER A 15 23.58 3.76 -0.14
CA SER A 15 23.02 4.04 -1.45
C SER A 15 21.89 3.09 -1.89
N PRO A 16 22.09 1.77 -2.06
CA PRO A 16 21.03 0.91 -2.62
C PRO A 16 19.81 0.81 -1.72
N TRP A 17 20.02 0.78 -0.40
CA TRP A 17 18.90 0.64 0.53
C TRP A 17 18.06 1.92 0.56
N GLU A 18 18.72 3.06 0.68
CA GLU A 18 18.03 4.35 0.70
C GLU A 18 17.36 4.64 -0.63
N ASP A 19 18.03 4.32 -1.73
CA ASP A 19 17.46 4.52 -3.06
C ASP A 19 16.24 3.64 -3.26
N ARG A 20 16.26 2.40 -2.78
CA ARG A 20 15.11 1.51 -2.88
C ARG A 20 13.94 1.99 -2.06
N VAL A 21 14.20 2.40 -0.83
CA VAL A 21 13.14 2.93 0.03
C VAL A 21 12.55 4.20 -0.57
N THR A 22 13.40 5.09 -1.07
CA THR A 22 12.95 6.33 -1.71
C THR A 22 12.12 6.02 -2.96
N ALA A 23 12.55 5.06 -3.76
CA ALA A 23 11.81 4.67 -4.96
C ALA A 23 10.45 4.06 -4.61
N ILE A 24 10.39 3.21 -3.58
CA ILE A 24 9.13 2.64 -3.12
C ILE A 24 8.22 3.73 -2.56
N GLU A 25 8.77 4.61 -1.73
CA GLU A 25 8.01 5.72 -1.16
C GLU A 25 7.41 6.60 -2.25
N HIS A 26 8.21 6.94 -3.24
CA HIS A 26 7.76 7.75 -4.38
C HIS A 26 6.68 7.02 -5.18
N GLY A 27 6.89 5.74 -5.46
CA GLY A 27 5.92 4.91 -6.19
C GLY A 27 4.62 4.75 -5.44
N LEU A 28 4.68 4.56 -4.12
CA LEU A 28 3.47 4.49 -3.29
C LEU A 28 2.72 5.83 -3.31
N GLY A 29 3.45 6.94 -3.19
CA GLY A 29 2.85 8.26 -3.21
C GLY A 29 2.11 8.55 -4.51
N ILE A 30 2.72 8.22 -5.63
CA ILE A 30 2.11 8.40 -6.95
C ILE A 30 0.97 7.41 -7.14
N GLY A 31 1.21 6.13 -6.84
CA GLY A 31 0.26 5.06 -7.11
C GLY A 31 -1.01 5.16 -6.27
N LEU A 32 -0.90 5.64 -5.03
CA LEU A 32 -2.05 5.78 -4.13
C LEU A 32 -2.72 7.16 -4.24
N ALA A 33 -2.15 8.09 -4.99
CA ALA A 33 -2.71 9.43 -5.12
C ALA A 33 -4.18 9.45 -5.54
N PRO A 34 -4.67 8.59 -6.45
CA PRO A 34 -6.09 8.58 -6.81
C PRO A 34 -7.02 8.33 -5.62
N CYS A 35 -6.56 7.64 -4.58
CA CYS A 35 -7.38 7.39 -3.40
C CYS A 35 -7.73 8.70 -2.66
N ARG A 36 -6.87 9.72 -2.77
CA ARG A 36 -7.11 11.01 -2.09
C ARG A 36 -8.38 11.71 -2.57
N ALA A 37 -8.80 11.43 -3.79
CA ALA A 37 -10.00 12.04 -4.37
C ALA A 37 -11.29 11.30 -4.01
N MET A 38 -11.18 10.17 -3.33
CA MET A 38 -12.35 9.36 -2.98
C MET A 38 -13.00 9.88 -1.70
N SER A 39 -14.34 10.00 -1.71
CA SER A 39 -15.08 10.56 -0.57
C SER A 39 -15.00 9.70 0.68
N HIS A 40 -14.81 8.39 0.53
CA HIS A 40 -14.73 7.47 1.66
C HIS A 40 -13.30 7.30 2.19
N VAL A 41 -12.34 7.99 1.60
CA VAL A 41 -10.94 7.99 2.04
C VAL A 41 -10.69 9.26 2.86
N ALA A 42 -10.27 9.07 4.11
CA ALA A 42 -9.95 10.19 5.00
C ALA A 42 -8.56 10.73 4.76
N ASP A 43 -7.59 9.85 4.50
CA ASP A 43 -6.20 10.25 4.32
C ASP A 43 -5.41 9.18 3.59
N VAL A 44 -4.32 9.58 2.97
CA VAL A 44 -3.34 8.68 2.38
C VAL A 44 -1.98 9.11 2.88
N ARG A 45 -1.25 8.19 3.51
CA ARG A 45 0.07 8.47 4.08
C ARG A 45 1.08 7.48 3.52
N VAL A 46 2.27 7.96 3.30
CA VAL A 46 3.40 7.12 2.88
C VAL A 46 4.58 7.44 3.78
N LEU A 47 5.12 6.42 4.43
CA LEU A 47 6.29 6.52 5.31
C LEU A 47 7.30 5.49 4.86
N GLY A 48 8.33 5.94 4.12
CA GLY A 48 9.31 5.02 3.56
C GLY A 48 8.64 3.99 2.67
N ALA A 49 8.81 2.72 3.00
CA ALA A 49 8.26 1.60 2.22
C ALA A 49 6.87 1.18 2.67
N ILE A 50 6.19 1.99 3.48
CA ILE A 50 4.86 1.67 3.98
C ILE A 50 3.85 2.67 3.44
N GLY A 51 2.79 2.17 2.79
CA GLY A 51 1.67 2.98 2.34
C GLY A 51 0.45 2.69 3.21
N VAL A 52 -0.31 3.73 3.53
CA VAL A 52 -1.53 3.61 4.34
C VAL A 52 -2.64 4.41 3.69
N VAL A 53 -3.76 3.76 3.45
CA VAL A 53 -5.00 4.43 3.05
C VAL A 53 -5.94 4.37 4.25
N GLU A 54 -6.28 5.52 4.82
CA GLU A 54 -7.21 5.59 5.93
C GLU A 54 -8.59 5.91 5.41
N LEU A 55 -9.56 5.09 5.78
CA LEU A 55 -10.95 5.28 5.38
C LEU A 55 -11.71 6.00 6.47
N VAL A 56 -12.85 6.60 6.12
CA VAL A 56 -13.67 7.34 7.09
C VAL A 56 -14.40 6.42 8.06
N TRP A 57 -14.63 5.16 7.68
CA TRP A 57 -15.26 4.14 8.51
C TRP A 57 -14.45 2.85 8.45
N PRO A 58 -14.58 1.97 9.48
CA PRO A 58 -13.89 0.69 9.47
C PRO A 58 -14.23 -0.15 8.24
N VAL A 59 -13.24 -0.89 7.77
CA VAL A 59 -13.37 -1.78 6.62
C VAL A 59 -14.03 -3.08 7.04
N ASP A 60 -14.97 -3.57 6.24
CA ASP A 60 -15.49 -4.93 6.40
C ASP A 60 -14.45 -5.92 5.90
N MET A 61 -13.65 -6.46 6.84
CA MET A 61 -12.52 -7.32 6.48
C MET A 61 -12.96 -8.57 5.74
N ARG A 62 -14.12 -9.13 6.08
CA ARG A 62 -14.60 -10.35 5.43
C ARG A 62 -14.94 -10.15 3.97
N GLY A 63 -15.47 -8.97 3.65
CA GLY A 63 -15.83 -8.66 2.27
C GLY A 63 -14.67 -8.11 1.46
N VAL A 64 -13.75 -7.39 2.11
CA VAL A 64 -12.69 -6.66 1.42
C VAL A 64 -11.43 -7.51 1.21
N GLN A 65 -11.03 -8.32 2.18
CA GLN A 65 -9.84 -9.15 2.05
C GLN A 65 -9.85 -10.03 0.80
N PRO A 66 -10.96 -10.72 0.48
CA PRO A 66 -11.00 -11.53 -0.74
C PRO A 66 -10.79 -10.71 -2.02
N LEU A 67 -11.19 -9.45 -2.05
CA LEU A 67 -10.98 -8.60 -3.22
C LEU A 67 -9.50 -8.36 -3.48
N PHE A 68 -8.71 -8.16 -2.43
CA PHE A 68 -7.26 -8.02 -2.58
C PHE A 68 -6.63 -9.32 -3.03
N VAL A 69 -7.06 -10.45 -2.47
CA VAL A 69 -6.56 -11.76 -2.89
C VAL A 69 -6.89 -12.01 -4.36
N GLU A 70 -8.09 -11.63 -4.80
CA GLU A 70 -8.52 -11.74 -6.18
C GLU A 70 -7.62 -10.97 -7.14
N GLN A 71 -7.13 -9.81 -6.70
CA GLN A 71 -6.18 -9.01 -7.46
C GLN A 71 -4.74 -9.54 -7.36
N GLY A 72 -4.52 -10.58 -6.58
CA GLY A 72 -3.20 -11.17 -6.42
C GLY A 72 -2.27 -10.38 -5.51
N VAL A 73 -2.81 -9.60 -4.60
CA VAL A 73 -2.00 -8.74 -3.73
C VAL A 73 -2.28 -9.04 -2.26
N TRP A 74 -1.23 -8.96 -1.46
CA TRP A 74 -1.32 -9.11 0.00
C TRP A 74 -1.35 -7.73 0.63
N VAL A 75 -2.55 -7.26 0.91
CA VAL A 75 -2.80 -5.99 1.58
C VAL A 75 -3.65 -6.29 2.80
N ARG A 76 -3.32 -5.67 3.93
CA ARG A 76 -4.04 -5.92 5.17
C ARG A 76 -4.94 -4.78 5.55
N PRO A 77 -6.27 -4.98 5.49
CA PRO A 77 -7.19 -4.06 6.15
C PRO A 77 -7.11 -4.24 7.66
N PHE A 78 -7.14 -3.15 8.39
CA PHE A 78 -7.17 -3.17 9.85
C PHE A 78 -7.96 -1.96 10.34
N GLY A 79 -9.14 -2.20 10.91
CA GLY A 79 -9.99 -1.10 11.32
C GLY A 79 -10.33 -0.21 10.13
N ARG A 80 -9.94 1.06 10.19
CA ARG A 80 -10.13 2.02 9.10
C ARG A 80 -8.94 2.10 8.15
N LEU A 81 -7.91 1.30 8.37
CA LEU A 81 -6.66 1.42 7.64
C LEU A 81 -6.48 0.28 6.65
N VAL A 82 -5.90 0.59 5.52
CA VAL A 82 -5.44 -0.39 4.53
C VAL A 82 -3.93 -0.21 4.41
N TYR A 83 -3.18 -1.23 4.82
CA TYR A 83 -1.72 -1.19 4.85
C TYR A 83 -1.11 -1.88 3.65
N LEU A 84 -0.11 -1.25 3.06
CA LEU A 84 0.74 -1.84 2.03
C LEU A 84 2.18 -1.82 2.51
N MET A 85 2.82 -2.98 2.50
CA MET A 85 4.24 -3.09 2.82
C MET A 85 4.92 -3.93 1.74
N PRO A 86 5.22 -3.32 0.58
CA PRO A 86 5.89 -4.07 -0.47
C PRO A 86 7.30 -4.47 -0.06
N PRO A 87 7.82 -5.61 -0.56
CA PRO A 87 9.19 -6.00 -0.26
C PRO A 87 10.18 -5.02 -0.87
N PHE A 88 11.35 -4.87 -0.23
CA PHE A 88 12.39 -3.95 -0.71
C PHE A 88 12.86 -4.24 -2.13
N VAL A 89 12.73 -5.49 -2.57
CA VAL A 89 13.20 -5.90 -3.89
C VAL A 89 12.15 -5.71 -4.97
N ILE A 90 10.99 -5.15 -4.64
CA ILE A 90 9.92 -4.97 -5.61
C ILE A 90 10.37 -4.04 -6.74
N GLY A 91 10.08 -4.43 -7.99
CA GLY A 91 10.35 -3.58 -9.15
C GLY A 91 9.28 -2.51 -9.32
N GLN A 92 9.58 -1.48 -10.10
CA GLN A 92 8.65 -0.37 -10.32
C GLN A 92 7.35 -0.82 -10.97
N ASP A 93 7.42 -1.77 -11.91
CA ASP A 93 6.23 -2.28 -12.58
C ASP A 93 5.34 -3.04 -11.62
N ASP A 94 5.93 -3.85 -10.75
CA ASP A 94 5.18 -4.61 -9.75
C ASP A 94 4.59 -3.66 -8.69
N LEU A 95 5.32 -2.63 -8.32
CA LEU A 95 4.83 -1.63 -7.38
C LEU A 95 3.64 -0.87 -7.98
N ALA A 96 3.72 -0.50 -9.25
CA ALA A 96 2.62 0.16 -9.94
C ALA A 96 1.39 -0.75 -10.01
N ALA A 97 1.59 -2.04 -10.28
CA ALA A 97 0.50 -3.01 -10.29
C ALA A 97 -0.14 -3.16 -8.91
N LEU A 98 0.68 -3.19 -7.85
CA LEU A 98 0.20 -3.28 -6.47
C LEU A 98 -0.66 -2.08 -6.09
N THR A 99 -0.18 -0.87 -6.34
CA THR A 99 -0.92 0.34 -6.01
C THR A 99 -2.19 0.46 -6.85
N GLN A 100 -2.13 0.06 -8.12
CA GLN A 100 -3.31 0.06 -8.98
C GLN A 100 -4.38 -0.90 -8.46
N ALA A 101 -3.97 -2.08 -8.01
CA ALA A 101 -4.91 -3.03 -7.42
C ALA A 101 -5.57 -2.46 -6.17
N VAL A 102 -4.80 -1.77 -5.32
CA VAL A 102 -5.35 -1.13 -4.12
C VAL A 102 -6.35 -0.03 -4.50
N VAL A 103 -6.00 0.81 -5.47
CA VAL A 103 -6.90 1.87 -5.94
C VAL A 103 -8.21 1.26 -6.47
N GLN A 104 -8.13 0.18 -7.22
CA GLN A 104 -9.31 -0.48 -7.76
C GLN A 104 -10.19 -1.05 -6.66
N VAL A 105 -9.59 -1.72 -5.67
CA VAL A 105 -10.36 -2.31 -4.56
C VAL A 105 -10.97 -1.21 -3.70
N VAL A 106 -10.18 -0.20 -3.30
CA VAL A 106 -10.67 0.90 -2.47
C VAL A 106 -11.75 1.67 -3.23
N GLY A 107 -11.60 1.85 -4.53
CA GLY A 107 -12.59 2.53 -5.36
C GLY A 107 -13.92 1.79 -5.46
N ARG A 108 -13.93 0.47 -5.20
CA ARG A 108 -15.17 -0.33 -5.18
C ARG A 108 -15.88 -0.29 -3.85
N LEU A 109 -15.26 0.28 -2.82
CA LEU A 109 -15.88 0.34 -1.50
C LEU A 109 -16.91 1.45 -1.45
N VAL A 110 -17.96 1.19 -0.70
CA VAL A 110 -19.02 2.18 -0.43
C VAL A 110 -19.24 2.21 1.08
N ILE A 111 -19.81 3.34 1.54
CA ILE A 111 -20.17 3.49 2.94
C ILE A 111 -21.54 2.84 3.15
N ASP A 112 -21.61 1.90 4.09
CA ASP A 112 -22.84 1.23 4.49
C ASP A 112 -22.94 1.32 6.01
N GLY A 113 -23.76 2.27 6.50
CA GLY A 113 -23.81 2.57 7.93
C GLY A 113 -22.47 3.12 8.40
N GLU A 114 -21.85 2.44 9.36
CA GLU A 114 -20.55 2.84 9.92
C GLU A 114 -19.43 1.90 9.45
N ARG A 115 -19.52 1.41 8.22
CA ARG A 115 -18.52 0.52 7.63
C ARG A 115 -18.31 0.84 6.16
N CYS A 116 -17.10 0.51 5.69
CA CYS A 116 -16.81 0.49 4.26
C CYS A 116 -16.90 -0.94 3.77
N VAL A 117 -17.77 -1.18 2.81
CA VAL A 117 -18.06 -2.52 2.28
C VAL A 117 -17.89 -2.52 0.77
N PRO A 118 -17.65 -3.70 0.15
CA PRO A 118 -17.62 -3.77 -1.30
C PRO A 118 -18.97 -3.36 -1.89
N ALA A 119 -18.91 -2.58 -2.96
CA ALA A 119 -20.13 -2.23 -3.69
C ALA A 119 -20.72 -3.51 -4.30
N LYS A 120 -22.02 -3.60 -4.33
CA LYS A 120 -22.71 -4.72 -4.98
C LYS A 120 -22.54 -4.60 -6.50
N PRO A 121 -22.33 -5.72 -7.19
CA PRO A 121 -22.21 -5.69 -8.64
C PRO A 121 -23.50 -5.24 -9.34
#